data_62ab6127655de635de951a2a8405280c
#
_entry.id   62ab6127655de635de951a2a8405280c
#
_cell.length_a   1.000
_cell.length_b   1.000
_cell.length_c   1.000
_cell.angle_alpha   90.00
_cell.angle_beta   90.00
_cell.angle_gamma   90.00
#
_symmetry.space_group_name_H-M   'P 1'
#
loop_
_entity.id
_entity.type
_entity.pdbx_description
1 polymer ?
#
loop_
_entity_poly.entity_id
_entity_poly.type
_entity_poly.pdbx_seq_one_letter_code
_entity_poly.pdbx_strand_id
1 'polypeptide(L)'
;MKSFTTSFTTGLKSLLRRIEMKRRKFIISAASTIPAITLFPSDLSGITRETVRGKLEKRSLGKTGEMLSVIGFGGIVVMNATPDDASARVRMAIDAGVNYFDVAPSYGDAEIKLGPALEPFRKDIFLACKTTERTKEGSRRELEQSLKNMRTEHFDLYQHHAVTTLEDVDTLLGPGGAMETFLEARKEGKIRFIGFSAHSVEAAMALMERFEFDTILFPFNYATWNAGNFGPQVMARAKEKNMGILALKAMAKGPWPDGADRSAFPKCWYEPLITEEDITMGLRFTLSHPVTAAIPPGDEKLFKQALSLAHNLKPLDQKEVNSIREKALKGVPLFKS
;
A
#
# COMPACT_ATOMS: atom_id res chain seq x y z
N MET A 1 28.08 -48.05 -18.35
CA MET A 1 27.72 -46.64 -18.49
C MET A 1 26.51 -46.52 -19.41
N LYS A 2 25.29 -46.51 -18.89
CA LYS A 2 24.06 -46.28 -19.68
C LYS A 2 23.08 -45.48 -18.82
N SER A 3 22.62 -44.35 -19.37
CA SER A 3 21.30 -43.71 -19.20
C SER A 3 20.90 -43.18 -17.84
N PHE A 4 21.18 -41.87 -17.65
CA PHE A 4 20.50 -41.04 -16.62
C PHE A 4 19.99 -39.67 -17.16
N THR A 5 19.82 -39.53 -18.47
CA THR A 5 19.49 -38.23 -19.10
C THR A 5 18.07 -38.12 -19.64
N THR A 6 17.19 -39.13 -19.49
CA THR A 6 15.87 -39.12 -20.16
C THR A 6 14.68 -38.73 -19.22
N SER A 7 14.88 -38.63 -17.91
CA SER A 7 13.76 -38.38 -16.98
C SER A 7 13.47 -36.90 -16.72
N PHE A 8 14.41 -35.98 -16.93
CA PHE A 8 14.27 -34.56 -16.61
C PHE A 8 13.48 -33.74 -17.66
N THR A 9 13.51 -34.16 -18.91
CA THR A 9 12.87 -33.44 -20.03
C THR A 9 11.37 -33.66 -20.12
N THR A 10 10.85 -34.77 -19.59
CA THR A 10 9.42 -35.12 -19.66
C THR A 10 8.62 -34.36 -18.61
N GLY A 11 9.17 -34.10 -17.43
CA GLY A 11 8.55 -33.33 -16.35
C GLY A 11 8.37 -31.84 -16.69
N LEU A 12 9.39 -31.25 -17.34
CA LEU A 12 9.35 -29.82 -17.71
C LEU A 12 8.34 -29.54 -18.84
N LYS A 13 8.24 -30.47 -19.83
CA LYS A 13 7.22 -30.35 -20.90
C LYS A 13 5.80 -30.51 -20.42
N SER A 14 5.55 -31.34 -19.40
CA SER A 14 4.20 -31.46 -18.79
C SER A 14 3.81 -30.23 -17.96
N LEU A 15 4.76 -29.60 -17.29
CA LEU A 15 4.56 -28.36 -16.52
C LEU A 15 4.26 -27.19 -17.46
N LEU A 16 5.01 -27.05 -18.55
CA LEU A 16 4.79 -25.99 -19.55
C LEU A 16 3.43 -26.16 -20.28
N ARG A 17 2.99 -27.39 -20.59
CA ARG A 17 1.66 -27.64 -21.15
C ARG A 17 0.52 -27.31 -20.17
N ARG A 18 0.71 -27.52 -18.86
CA ARG A 18 -0.27 -27.12 -17.84
C ARG A 18 -0.38 -25.59 -17.71
N ILE A 19 0.72 -24.87 -17.89
CA ILE A 19 0.74 -23.40 -17.89
C ILE A 19 0.03 -22.85 -19.13
N GLU A 20 0.28 -23.43 -20.33
CA GLU A 20 -0.40 -23.03 -21.58
C GLU A 20 -1.91 -23.34 -21.58
N MET A 21 -2.34 -24.45 -21.02
CA MET A 21 -3.78 -24.77 -20.90
C MET A 21 -4.50 -23.82 -19.93
N LYS A 22 -3.84 -23.34 -18.87
CA LYS A 22 -4.42 -22.31 -17.99
C LYS A 22 -4.52 -20.95 -18.70
N ARG A 23 -3.53 -20.59 -19.54
CA ARG A 23 -3.60 -19.36 -20.37
C ARG A 23 -4.79 -19.37 -21.35
N ARG A 24 -5.06 -20.48 -22.04
CA ARG A 24 -6.18 -20.58 -23.00
C ARG A 24 -7.56 -20.56 -22.33
N LYS A 25 -7.71 -21.05 -21.10
CA LYS A 25 -8.98 -20.98 -20.35
C LYS A 25 -9.26 -19.60 -19.77
N PHE A 26 -8.22 -18.78 -19.53
CA PHE A 26 -8.36 -17.43 -18.97
C PHE A 26 -8.91 -16.42 -20.01
N ILE A 27 -8.58 -16.58 -21.30
CA ILE A 27 -9.02 -15.66 -22.37
C ILE A 27 -10.51 -15.84 -22.74
N ILE A 28 -11.15 -16.97 -22.39
CA ILE A 28 -12.54 -17.26 -22.75
C ILE A 28 -13.54 -16.90 -21.64
N SER A 29 -13.07 -16.60 -20.41
CA SER A 29 -13.93 -16.32 -19.24
C SER A 29 -14.07 -14.83 -18.88
N ALA A 30 -13.58 -13.91 -19.70
CA ALA A 30 -13.60 -12.47 -19.40
C ALA A 30 -14.94 -11.77 -19.75
N ALA A 31 -15.99 -12.52 -20.07
CA ALA A 31 -17.33 -11.97 -20.34
C ALA A 31 -18.38 -12.34 -19.28
N SER A 32 -17.97 -12.72 -18.07
CA SER A 32 -18.91 -12.82 -16.95
C SER A 32 -18.98 -11.45 -16.27
N THR A 33 -20.10 -10.80 -16.41
CA THR A 33 -20.55 -9.67 -15.58
C THR A 33 -20.36 -10.04 -14.12
N ILE A 34 -19.24 -9.60 -13.52
CA ILE A 34 -19.06 -9.66 -12.07
C ILE A 34 -20.18 -8.77 -11.50
N PRO A 35 -21.11 -9.28 -10.69
CA PRO A 35 -22.07 -8.40 -10.03
C PRO A 35 -21.26 -7.36 -9.27
N ALA A 36 -21.64 -6.10 -9.37
CA ALA A 36 -21.03 -5.02 -8.61
C ALA A 36 -21.14 -5.40 -7.13
N ILE A 37 -20.03 -5.89 -6.56
CA ILE A 37 -19.95 -6.17 -5.13
C ILE A 37 -19.99 -4.82 -4.46
N THR A 38 -21.16 -4.39 -4.04
CA THR A 38 -21.35 -3.23 -3.18
C THR A 38 -20.82 -3.60 -1.80
N LEU A 39 -19.50 -3.49 -1.62
CA LEU A 39 -18.92 -3.46 -0.28
C LEU A 39 -19.42 -2.18 0.38
N PHE A 40 -20.30 -2.31 1.35
CA PHE A 40 -20.72 -1.18 2.15
C PHE A 40 -19.52 -0.67 2.93
N PRO A 41 -19.30 0.67 3.00
CA PRO A 41 -18.17 1.26 3.74
C PRO A 41 -18.10 0.85 5.22
N SER A 42 -19.20 0.36 5.80
CA SER A 42 -19.24 -0.10 7.20
C SER A 42 -18.84 -1.57 7.41
N ASP A 43 -18.49 -2.31 6.34
CA ASP A 43 -18.09 -3.73 6.47
C ASP A 43 -16.63 -3.87 6.91
N LEU A 44 -16.42 -3.83 8.23
CA LEU A 44 -15.14 -4.10 8.88
C LEU A 44 -15.01 -5.56 9.33
N SER A 45 -15.82 -6.47 8.79
CA SER A 45 -15.75 -7.89 9.13
C SER A 45 -14.37 -8.47 8.80
N GLY A 46 -13.81 -9.24 9.72
CA GLY A 46 -12.48 -9.83 9.60
C GLY A 46 -11.32 -8.93 10.02
N ILE A 47 -11.59 -7.68 10.51
CA ILE A 47 -10.57 -6.82 11.10
C ILE A 47 -10.67 -6.84 12.62
N THR A 48 -9.62 -7.28 13.29
CA THR A 48 -9.43 -7.09 14.72
C THR A 48 -9.00 -5.65 15.00
N ARG A 49 -9.60 -5.02 16.02
CA ARG A 49 -9.32 -3.64 16.43
C ARG A 49 -8.90 -3.56 17.88
N GLU A 50 -7.97 -2.69 18.17
CA GLU A 50 -7.50 -2.36 19.51
C GLU A 50 -7.57 -0.85 19.71
N THR A 51 -8.18 -0.39 20.81
CA THR A 51 -8.28 1.02 21.17
C THR A 51 -7.73 1.26 22.56
N VAL A 52 -6.78 2.19 22.66
CA VAL A 52 -6.21 2.66 23.91
C VAL A 52 -6.54 4.14 24.04
N ARG A 53 -7.05 4.56 25.21
CA ARG A 53 -7.43 5.96 25.45
C ARG A 53 -6.26 6.91 25.17
N GLY A 54 -6.49 7.93 24.37
CA GLY A 54 -5.50 8.94 23.99
C GLY A 54 -4.48 8.49 22.93
N LYS A 55 -4.64 7.29 22.35
CA LYS A 55 -3.85 6.80 21.23
C LYS A 55 -4.73 6.47 20.03
N LEU A 56 -4.13 6.40 18.84
CA LEU A 56 -4.83 5.95 17.64
C LEU A 56 -5.32 4.51 17.79
N GLU A 57 -6.49 4.23 17.20
CA GLU A 57 -6.97 2.86 17.01
C GLU A 57 -5.93 2.04 16.24
N LYS A 58 -5.75 0.77 16.62
CA LYS A 58 -4.97 -0.19 15.84
C LYS A 58 -5.88 -1.24 15.23
N ARG A 59 -5.50 -1.74 14.05
CA ARG A 59 -6.22 -2.78 13.32
C ARG A 59 -5.27 -3.88 12.86
N SER A 60 -5.77 -5.10 12.79
CA SER A 60 -5.00 -6.24 12.28
C SER A 60 -4.57 -6.03 10.82
N LEU A 61 -3.35 -6.44 10.50
CA LEU A 61 -2.80 -6.43 9.14
C LEU A 61 -3.03 -7.80 8.47
N GLY A 62 -4.25 -8.05 8.02
CA GLY A 62 -4.62 -9.32 7.40
C GLY A 62 -4.25 -10.53 8.29
N LYS A 63 -3.61 -11.53 7.67
CA LYS A 63 -3.16 -12.77 8.32
C LYS A 63 -1.76 -12.69 8.97
N THR A 64 -1.13 -11.51 9.01
CA THR A 64 0.26 -11.36 9.49
C THR A 64 0.42 -11.49 11.01
N GLY A 65 -0.65 -11.28 11.77
CA GLY A 65 -0.62 -11.20 13.23
C GLY A 65 -0.23 -9.82 13.78
N GLU A 66 0.13 -8.88 12.92
CA GLU A 66 0.52 -7.52 13.31
C GLU A 66 -0.69 -6.61 13.50
N MET A 67 -0.56 -5.65 14.43
CA MET A 67 -1.54 -4.61 14.72
C MET A 67 -0.96 -3.24 14.38
N LEU A 68 -1.52 -2.56 13.37
CA LEU A 68 -1.04 -1.25 12.92
C LEU A 68 -2.02 -0.14 13.29
N SER A 69 -1.47 1.04 13.62
CA SER A 69 -2.27 2.27 13.80
C SER A 69 -3.01 2.61 12.52
N VAL A 70 -4.28 3.05 12.63
CA VAL A 70 -5.13 3.39 11.47
C VAL A 70 -4.58 4.53 10.60
N ILE A 71 -3.63 5.31 11.14
CA ILE A 71 -2.82 6.27 10.38
C ILE A 71 -1.38 5.80 10.38
N GLY A 72 -0.78 5.68 9.17
CA GLY A 72 0.63 5.41 8.97
C GLY A 72 1.42 6.68 8.71
N PHE A 73 2.71 6.66 9.04
CA PHE A 73 3.65 7.74 8.73
C PHE A 73 4.30 7.49 7.37
N GLY A 74 3.97 8.30 6.37
CA GLY A 74 4.66 8.27 5.07
C GLY A 74 6.01 8.98 5.14
N GLY A 75 7.10 8.33 4.73
CA GLY A 75 8.46 8.89 4.79
C GLY A 75 8.63 10.24 4.08
N ILE A 76 7.80 10.55 3.09
CA ILE A 76 7.79 11.87 2.42
C ILE A 76 7.58 13.02 3.41
N VAL A 77 6.96 12.80 4.56
CA VAL A 77 6.79 13.83 5.62
C VAL A 77 8.12 14.42 6.06
N VAL A 78 9.19 13.60 6.12
CA VAL A 78 10.54 14.06 6.51
C VAL A 78 11.46 14.38 5.31
N MET A 79 10.99 14.19 4.08
CA MET A 79 11.75 14.58 2.88
C MET A 79 12.11 16.08 2.93
N ASN A 80 13.37 16.41 2.70
CA ASN A 80 13.94 17.77 2.78
C ASN A 80 13.84 18.43 4.18
N ALA A 81 13.58 17.66 5.25
CA ALA A 81 13.59 18.17 6.61
C ALA A 81 15.02 18.27 7.17
N THR A 82 15.24 19.14 8.15
CA THR A 82 16.44 19.07 8.97
C THR A 82 16.42 17.80 9.83
N PRO A 83 17.56 17.31 10.36
CA PRO A 83 17.59 16.16 11.27
C PRO A 83 16.70 16.37 12.52
N ASP A 84 16.69 17.57 13.07
CA ASP A 84 15.89 17.93 14.24
C ASP A 84 14.40 17.93 13.94
N ASP A 85 13.99 18.51 12.79
CA ASP A 85 12.59 18.47 12.34
C ASP A 85 12.12 17.04 12.06
N ALA A 86 12.97 16.21 11.43
CA ALA A 86 12.64 14.80 11.18
C ALA A 86 12.41 14.06 12.50
N SER A 87 13.30 14.24 13.47
CA SER A 87 13.19 13.66 14.81
C SER A 87 11.95 14.14 15.56
N ALA A 88 11.62 15.45 15.48
CA ALA A 88 10.45 16.03 16.10
C ALA A 88 9.14 15.46 15.48
N ARG A 89 9.07 15.33 14.15
CA ARG A 89 7.91 14.75 13.43
C ARG A 89 7.70 13.28 13.76
N VAL A 90 8.79 12.49 13.82
CA VAL A 90 8.75 11.08 14.24
C VAL A 90 8.24 10.96 15.67
N ARG A 91 8.82 11.73 16.63
CA ARG A 91 8.40 11.70 18.04
C ARG A 91 6.91 12.04 18.18
N MET A 92 6.45 13.11 17.53
CA MET A 92 5.04 13.49 17.52
C MET A 92 4.13 12.34 17.04
N ALA A 93 4.53 11.63 15.98
CA ALA A 93 3.78 10.49 15.47
C ALA A 93 3.72 9.33 16.48
N ILE A 94 4.86 8.98 17.08
CA ILE A 94 4.96 7.93 18.12
C ILE A 94 4.10 8.31 19.34
N ASP A 95 4.18 9.56 19.79
CA ASP A 95 3.40 10.05 20.93
C ASP A 95 1.88 9.98 20.67
N ALA A 96 1.44 10.19 19.42
CA ALA A 96 0.06 9.99 19.01
C ALA A 96 -0.37 8.52 18.89
N GLY A 97 0.58 7.57 18.95
CA GLY A 97 0.32 6.13 18.86
C GLY A 97 0.52 5.53 17.46
N VAL A 98 1.16 6.26 16.53
CA VAL A 98 1.58 5.70 15.24
C VAL A 98 2.66 4.66 15.48
N ASN A 99 2.45 3.45 14.95
CA ASN A 99 3.45 2.39 14.94
C ASN A 99 3.75 1.85 13.53
N TYR A 100 3.14 2.41 12.49
CA TYR A 100 3.36 2.05 11.10
C TYR A 100 4.08 3.17 10.35
N PHE A 101 5.28 2.89 9.85
CA PHE A 101 6.13 3.80 9.07
C PHE A 101 6.40 3.19 7.71
N ASP A 102 6.26 3.99 6.66
CA ASP A 102 6.34 3.54 5.26
C ASP A 102 7.23 4.47 4.45
N VAL A 103 8.31 3.95 3.88
CA VAL A 103 9.31 4.72 3.12
C VAL A 103 9.62 4.03 1.79
N ALA A 104 10.36 4.71 0.92
CA ALA A 104 10.90 4.16 -0.32
C ALA A 104 12.15 4.91 -0.76
N PRO A 105 13.08 4.28 -1.50
CA PRO A 105 14.25 4.94 -2.11
C PRO A 105 13.87 6.11 -3.01
N SER A 106 12.73 6.02 -3.69
CA SER A 106 12.22 7.07 -4.59
C SER A 106 11.70 8.32 -3.89
N TYR A 107 11.72 8.38 -2.55
CA TYR A 107 11.23 9.53 -1.76
C TYR A 107 12.35 10.53 -1.42
N GLY A 108 13.27 10.79 -2.35
CA GLY A 108 14.37 11.72 -2.18
C GLY A 108 15.29 11.33 -1.02
N ASP A 109 15.52 12.23 -0.08
CA ASP A 109 16.35 11.99 1.11
C ASP A 109 15.60 11.39 2.32
N ALA A 110 14.35 10.95 2.12
CA ALA A 110 13.48 10.52 3.21
C ALA A 110 14.09 9.37 4.05
N GLU A 111 14.72 8.37 3.42
CA GLU A 111 15.36 7.26 4.15
C GLU A 111 16.49 7.75 5.06
N ILE A 112 17.35 8.65 4.55
CA ILE A 112 18.49 9.20 5.28
C ILE A 112 18.03 10.05 6.48
N LYS A 113 16.86 10.69 6.38
CA LYS A 113 16.26 11.49 7.45
C LYS A 113 15.50 10.63 8.45
N LEU A 114 14.76 9.65 7.95
CA LEU A 114 13.88 8.81 8.76
C LEU A 114 14.66 7.78 9.59
N GLY A 115 15.72 7.18 9.02
CA GLY A 115 16.51 6.14 9.69
C GLY A 115 17.02 6.57 11.04
N PRO A 116 17.83 7.63 11.15
CA PRO A 116 18.32 8.14 12.46
C PRO A 116 17.19 8.52 13.42
N ALA A 117 16.09 9.10 12.90
CA ALA A 117 14.96 9.53 13.71
C ALA A 117 14.17 8.34 14.31
N LEU A 118 14.12 7.20 13.60
CA LEU A 118 13.43 5.98 14.05
C LEU A 118 14.31 5.03 14.87
N GLU A 119 15.62 5.18 14.84
CA GLU A 119 16.57 4.28 15.51
C GLU A 119 16.20 4.03 17.00
N PRO A 120 15.82 5.07 17.81
CA PRO A 120 15.40 4.86 19.20
C PRO A 120 14.11 4.05 19.37
N PHE A 121 13.27 3.98 18.34
CA PHE A 121 11.93 3.39 18.38
C PHE A 121 11.80 2.10 17.54
N ARG A 122 12.91 1.64 16.92
CA ARG A 122 12.86 0.56 15.92
C ARG A 122 12.17 -0.72 16.41
N LYS A 123 12.28 -1.05 17.69
CA LYS A 123 11.69 -2.25 18.28
C LYS A 123 10.18 -2.17 18.49
N ASP A 124 9.63 -0.96 18.54
CA ASP A 124 8.24 -0.70 18.89
C ASP A 124 7.38 -0.33 17.65
N ILE A 125 7.98 -0.34 16.46
CA ILE A 125 7.35 0.08 15.22
C ILE A 125 7.36 -1.04 14.17
N PHE A 126 6.40 -0.97 13.26
CA PHE A 126 6.35 -1.72 12.02
C PHE A 126 6.89 -0.84 10.89
N LEU A 127 8.01 -1.22 10.32
CA LEU A 127 8.72 -0.47 9.30
C LEU A 127 8.57 -1.14 7.93
N ALA A 128 7.96 -0.42 7.00
CA ALA A 128 7.81 -0.85 5.61
C ALA A 128 8.73 -0.04 4.68
N CYS A 129 9.35 -0.74 3.74
CA CYS A 129 10.09 -0.12 2.64
C CYS A 129 9.69 -0.74 1.29
N LYS A 130 10.22 -0.22 0.19
CA LYS A 130 9.83 -0.61 -1.16
C LYS A 130 11.04 -0.63 -2.10
N THR A 131 10.86 -1.25 -3.28
CA THR A 131 11.79 -1.13 -4.41
C THR A 131 11.04 -0.82 -5.70
N THR A 132 11.56 0.10 -6.48
CA THR A 132 11.10 0.36 -7.86
C THR A 132 11.77 -0.55 -8.87
N GLU A 133 12.82 -1.25 -8.48
CA GLU A 133 13.55 -2.17 -9.31
C GLU A 133 12.73 -3.43 -9.62
N ARG A 134 12.83 -3.89 -10.86
CA ARG A 134 12.08 -5.06 -11.34
C ARG A 134 12.94 -6.31 -11.43
N THR A 135 14.27 -6.15 -11.47
CA THR A 135 15.23 -7.24 -11.55
C THR A 135 15.73 -7.69 -10.18
N LYS A 136 16.25 -8.90 -10.09
CA LYS A 136 16.86 -9.47 -8.89
C LYS A 136 18.01 -8.59 -8.40
N GLU A 137 18.97 -8.28 -9.26
CA GLU A 137 20.17 -7.53 -8.90
C GLU A 137 19.82 -6.10 -8.50
N GLY A 138 18.89 -5.44 -9.22
CA GLY A 138 18.45 -4.09 -8.92
C GLY A 138 17.80 -4.02 -7.55
N SER A 139 16.81 -4.90 -7.31
CA SER A 139 16.09 -4.93 -6.03
C SER A 139 16.98 -5.30 -4.83
N ARG A 140 18.00 -6.16 -5.05
CA ARG A 140 18.99 -6.49 -4.00
C ARG A 140 19.81 -5.25 -3.64
N ARG A 141 20.31 -4.50 -4.63
CA ARG A 141 21.07 -3.26 -4.38
C ARG A 141 20.25 -2.22 -3.62
N GLU A 142 18.98 -1.99 -4.06
CA GLU A 142 18.10 -1.05 -3.36
C GLU A 142 17.81 -1.51 -1.93
N LEU A 143 17.51 -2.79 -1.70
CA LEU A 143 17.27 -3.31 -0.35
C LEU A 143 18.46 -3.08 0.60
N GLU A 144 19.67 -3.44 0.16
CA GLU A 144 20.89 -3.28 0.97
C GLU A 144 21.17 -1.78 1.25
N GLN A 145 20.96 -0.92 0.26
CA GLN A 145 21.13 0.51 0.45
C GLN A 145 20.07 1.09 1.39
N SER A 146 18.81 0.66 1.27
CA SER A 146 17.73 1.10 2.15
C SER A 146 17.95 0.65 3.60
N LEU A 147 18.41 -0.58 3.84
CA LEU A 147 18.78 -1.06 5.18
C LEU A 147 19.86 -0.17 5.82
N LYS A 148 20.88 0.20 5.02
CA LYS A 148 21.95 1.10 5.48
C LYS A 148 21.41 2.52 5.77
N ASN A 149 20.63 3.10 4.88
CA ASN A 149 20.07 4.45 5.03
C ASN A 149 19.15 4.52 6.26
N MET A 150 18.32 3.48 6.45
CA MET A 150 17.39 3.38 7.56
C MET A 150 18.00 2.92 8.88
N ARG A 151 19.31 2.61 8.90
CA ARG A 151 20.04 2.14 10.09
C ARG A 151 19.36 0.96 10.77
N THR A 152 18.93 -0.02 9.99
CA THR A 152 18.21 -1.21 10.47
C THR A 152 18.74 -2.46 9.78
N GLU A 153 18.66 -3.60 10.47
CA GLU A 153 19.07 -4.89 9.91
C GLU A 153 17.91 -5.57 9.12
N HIS A 154 16.66 -5.11 9.33
CA HIS A 154 15.51 -5.68 8.65
C HIS A 154 14.38 -4.67 8.46
N PHE A 155 13.54 -4.92 7.46
CA PHE A 155 12.20 -4.34 7.31
C PHE A 155 11.13 -5.34 7.74
N ASP A 156 10.07 -4.85 8.37
CA ASP A 156 8.92 -5.70 8.67
C ASP A 156 8.16 -6.04 7.39
N LEU A 157 8.01 -5.08 6.49
CA LEU A 157 7.37 -5.27 5.19
C LEU A 157 8.25 -4.71 4.07
N TYR A 158 8.47 -5.50 3.02
CA TYR A 158 9.12 -5.02 1.82
C TYR A 158 8.20 -5.19 0.60
N GLN A 159 8.10 -4.15 -0.24
CA GLN A 159 7.05 -4.06 -1.25
C GLN A 159 7.61 -3.79 -2.65
N HIS A 160 7.07 -4.47 -3.67
CA HIS A 160 7.21 -3.99 -5.05
C HIS A 160 6.47 -2.65 -5.18
N HIS A 161 7.16 -1.61 -5.66
CA HIS A 161 6.65 -0.24 -5.65
C HIS A 161 5.98 0.11 -6.98
N ALA A 162 4.74 0.64 -6.90
CA ALA A 162 4.04 1.27 -8.01
C ALA A 162 3.95 0.41 -9.27
N VAL A 163 3.54 -0.86 -9.12
CA VAL A 163 3.33 -1.76 -10.26
C VAL A 163 2.12 -1.26 -11.06
N THR A 164 2.31 -1.07 -12.38
CA THR A 164 1.30 -0.42 -13.25
C THR A 164 0.91 -1.22 -14.47
N THR A 165 1.73 -2.18 -14.91
CA THR A 165 1.52 -2.93 -16.13
C THR A 165 1.62 -4.44 -15.91
N LEU A 166 1.07 -5.24 -16.82
CA LEU A 166 1.26 -6.69 -16.82
C LEU A 166 2.71 -7.07 -17.14
N GLU A 167 3.43 -6.26 -17.91
CA GLU A 167 4.85 -6.44 -18.18
C GLU A 167 5.69 -6.31 -16.89
N ASP A 168 5.38 -5.32 -16.06
CA ASP A 168 5.95 -5.21 -14.70
C ASP A 168 5.74 -6.52 -13.92
N VAL A 169 4.50 -7.06 -13.92
CA VAL A 169 4.15 -8.29 -13.21
C VAL A 169 4.92 -9.49 -13.76
N ASP A 170 5.02 -9.62 -15.09
CA ASP A 170 5.78 -10.70 -15.74
C ASP A 170 7.26 -10.62 -15.37
N THR A 171 7.85 -9.43 -15.38
CA THR A 171 9.25 -9.20 -15.02
C THR A 171 9.51 -9.48 -13.54
N LEU A 172 8.68 -8.95 -12.64
CA LEU A 172 8.84 -9.11 -11.20
C LEU A 172 8.80 -10.58 -10.75
N LEU A 173 7.87 -11.36 -11.33
CA LEU A 173 7.61 -12.74 -10.93
C LEU A 173 8.31 -13.77 -11.82
N GLY A 174 8.96 -13.33 -12.91
CA GLY A 174 9.70 -14.18 -13.84
C GLY A 174 11.10 -14.53 -13.34
N PRO A 175 11.82 -15.38 -14.08
CA PRO A 175 13.22 -15.69 -13.78
C PRO A 175 14.11 -14.44 -13.79
N GLY A 176 14.95 -14.27 -12.76
CA GLY A 176 15.77 -13.08 -12.58
C GLY A 176 14.99 -11.84 -12.14
N GLY A 177 13.72 -11.99 -11.77
CA GLY A 177 12.87 -10.92 -11.28
C GLY A 177 13.10 -10.58 -9.80
N ALA A 178 12.61 -9.42 -9.40
CA ALA A 178 12.80 -8.90 -8.04
C ALA A 178 12.23 -9.83 -6.96
N MET A 179 11.22 -10.65 -7.25
CA MET A 179 10.66 -11.61 -6.30
C MET A 179 11.70 -12.61 -5.79
N GLU A 180 12.70 -12.98 -6.59
CA GLU A 180 13.77 -13.86 -6.12
C GLU A 180 14.55 -13.23 -4.97
N THR A 181 14.88 -11.92 -5.09
CA THR A 181 15.48 -11.15 -3.97
C THR A 181 14.60 -11.15 -2.74
N PHE A 182 13.29 -10.95 -2.89
CA PHE A 182 12.37 -10.91 -1.74
C PHE A 182 12.35 -12.25 -1.00
N LEU A 183 12.29 -13.35 -1.73
CA LEU A 183 12.30 -14.69 -1.15
C LEU A 183 13.63 -15.02 -0.45
N GLU A 184 14.76 -14.61 -1.04
CA GLU A 184 16.08 -14.74 -0.43
C GLU A 184 16.20 -13.87 0.83
N ALA A 185 15.86 -12.60 0.74
CA ALA A 185 15.92 -11.65 1.87
C ALA A 185 15.02 -12.08 3.03
N ARG A 186 13.88 -12.70 2.77
CA ARG A 186 13.02 -13.27 3.80
C ARG A 186 13.70 -14.46 4.50
N LYS A 187 14.39 -15.33 3.78
CA LYS A 187 15.19 -16.43 4.37
C LYS A 187 16.38 -15.91 5.17
N GLU A 188 16.98 -14.79 4.75
CA GLU A 188 18.08 -14.11 5.44
C GLU A 188 17.61 -13.33 6.68
N GLY A 189 16.31 -13.19 6.91
CA GLY A 189 15.74 -12.39 8.01
C GLY A 189 15.78 -10.87 7.77
N LYS A 190 16.14 -10.42 6.56
CA LYS A 190 16.17 -8.99 6.19
C LYS A 190 14.80 -8.39 5.93
N ILE A 191 13.81 -9.24 5.61
CA ILE A 191 12.40 -8.85 5.51
C ILE A 191 11.53 -9.92 6.16
N ARG A 192 10.40 -9.50 6.76
CA ARG A 192 9.45 -10.42 7.39
C ARG A 192 8.29 -10.74 6.44
N PHE A 193 7.63 -9.70 5.95
CA PHE A 193 6.45 -9.80 5.08
C PHE A 193 6.74 -9.24 3.69
N ILE A 194 6.03 -9.79 2.70
CA ILE A 194 6.15 -9.40 1.29
C ILE A 194 4.84 -8.78 0.83
N GLY A 195 4.92 -7.58 0.27
CA GLY A 195 3.78 -6.87 -0.28
C GLY A 195 4.06 -6.24 -1.63
N PHE A 196 3.07 -5.52 -2.12
CA PHE A 196 3.22 -4.67 -3.29
C PHE A 196 2.34 -3.42 -3.19
N SER A 197 2.72 -2.37 -3.92
CA SER A 197 1.85 -1.25 -4.23
C SER A 197 1.57 -1.20 -5.73
N ALA A 198 0.35 -0.83 -6.10
CA ALA A 198 -0.05 -0.77 -7.50
C ALA A 198 -0.91 0.46 -7.78
N HIS A 199 -0.84 0.96 -9.03
CA HIS A 199 -1.69 2.01 -9.56
C HIS A 199 -2.46 1.57 -10.81
N SER A 200 -2.66 0.26 -10.96
CA SER A 200 -3.47 -0.40 -11.97
C SER A 200 -4.26 -1.52 -11.31
N VAL A 201 -5.55 -1.59 -11.61
CA VAL A 201 -6.43 -2.68 -11.15
C VAL A 201 -5.98 -4.00 -11.77
N GLU A 202 -5.71 -4.00 -13.08
CA GLU A 202 -5.28 -5.20 -13.81
C GLU A 202 -3.98 -5.77 -13.25
N ALA A 203 -2.96 -4.92 -13.04
CA ALA A 203 -1.69 -5.34 -12.46
C ALA A 203 -1.84 -5.85 -11.02
N ALA A 204 -2.66 -5.18 -10.19
CA ALA A 204 -2.92 -5.62 -8.82
C ALA A 204 -3.61 -7.00 -8.78
N MET A 205 -4.62 -7.21 -9.63
CA MET A 205 -5.29 -8.51 -9.75
C MET A 205 -4.34 -9.60 -10.23
N ALA A 206 -3.51 -9.31 -11.24
CA ALA A 206 -2.54 -10.27 -11.77
C ALA A 206 -1.49 -10.68 -10.72
N LEU A 207 -0.99 -9.73 -9.91
CA LEU A 207 -0.10 -10.02 -8.78
C LEU A 207 -0.76 -10.95 -7.77
N MET A 208 -1.97 -10.63 -7.32
CA MET A 208 -2.71 -11.44 -6.35
C MET A 208 -3.05 -12.85 -6.86
N GLU A 209 -3.21 -13.05 -8.17
CA GLU A 209 -3.45 -14.38 -8.75
C GLU A 209 -2.19 -15.24 -8.85
N ARG A 210 -1.02 -14.61 -8.97
CA ARG A 210 0.23 -15.32 -9.27
C ARG A 210 1.10 -15.60 -8.05
N PHE A 211 0.92 -14.85 -6.96
CA PHE A 211 1.70 -15.01 -5.74
C PHE A 211 0.86 -14.73 -4.49
N GLU A 212 1.18 -15.41 -3.39
CA GLU A 212 0.52 -15.20 -2.09
C GLU A 212 1.23 -14.08 -1.31
N PHE A 213 0.89 -12.82 -1.66
CA PHE A 213 1.37 -11.65 -0.93
C PHE A 213 0.74 -11.56 0.46
N ASP A 214 1.48 -10.98 1.41
CA ASP A 214 0.99 -10.69 2.76
C ASP A 214 0.16 -9.41 2.79
N THR A 215 0.53 -8.40 1.99
CA THR A 215 -0.14 -7.08 1.99
C THR A 215 -0.27 -6.48 0.60
N ILE A 216 -1.25 -5.57 0.48
CA ILE A 216 -1.38 -4.65 -0.65
C ILE A 216 -1.45 -3.20 -0.14
N LEU A 217 -0.74 -2.29 -0.80
CA LEU A 217 -0.83 -0.84 -0.62
C LEU A 217 -1.42 -0.23 -1.90
N PHE A 218 -2.67 0.27 -1.82
CA PHE A 218 -3.42 0.68 -3.01
C PHE A 218 -4.17 2.01 -2.80
N PRO A 219 -4.44 2.80 -3.86
CA PRO A 219 -5.23 4.03 -3.74
C PRO A 219 -6.70 3.75 -3.46
N PHE A 220 -7.09 3.80 -2.19
CA PHE A 220 -8.48 3.69 -1.76
C PHE A 220 -8.98 5.05 -1.28
N ASN A 221 -9.74 5.76 -2.10
CA ASN A 221 -10.40 7.00 -1.74
C ASN A 221 -11.79 7.13 -2.38
N TYR A 222 -12.58 8.05 -1.85
CA TYR A 222 -13.97 8.22 -2.22
C TYR A 222 -14.19 8.52 -3.72
N ALA A 223 -13.30 9.32 -4.34
CA ALA A 223 -13.44 9.73 -5.73
C ALA A 223 -13.08 8.58 -6.70
N THR A 224 -11.91 7.92 -6.49
CA THR A 224 -11.50 6.78 -7.34
C THR A 224 -12.44 5.60 -7.20
N TRP A 225 -12.96 5.37 -5.99
CA TRP A 225 -13.93 4.31 -5.72
C TRP A 225 -15.25 4.50 -6.45
N ASN A 226 -15.88 5.68 -6.29
CA ASN A 226 -17.23 5.92 -6.78
C ASN A 226 -17.30 6.37 -8.23
N ALA A 227 -16.36 7.23 -8.68
CA ALA A 227 -16.34 7.78 -10.03
C ALA A 227 -15.35 7.10 -10.97
N GLY A 228 -14.34 6.44 -10.42
CA GLY A 228 -13.29 5.75 -11.17
C GLY A 228 -13.50 4.26 -11.33
N ASN A 229 -14.40 3.65 -10.56
CA ASN A 229 -14.49 2.19 -10.40
C ASN A 229 -13.12 1.55 -10.11
N PHE A 230 -12.26 2.29 -9.40
CA PHE A 230 -10.88 1.93 -9.12
C PHE A 230 -10.72 1.60 -7.63
N GLY A 231 -10.65 0.32 -7.30
CA GLY A 231 -10.48 -0.16 -5.93
C GLY A 231 -11.46 -1.24 -5.46
N PRO A 232 -12.77 -1.20 -5.76
CA PRO A 232 -13.73 -2.17 -5.23
C PRO A 232 -13.33 -3.63 -5.48
N GLN A 233 -12.95 -3.97 -6.73
CA GLN A 233 -12.55 -5.32 -7.13
C GLN A 233 -11.23 -5.74 -6.51
N VAL A 234 -10.28 -4.81 -6.36
CA VAL A 234 -8.98 -5.06 -5.72
C VAL A 234 -9.17 -5.35 -4.23
N MET A 235 -10.00 -4.55 -3.55
CA MET A 235 -10.30 -4.75 -2.13
C MET A 235 -11.04 -6.06 -1.88
N ALA A 236 -12.02 -6.40 -2.72
CA ALA A 236 -12.74 -7.67 -2.61
C ALA A 236 -11.77 -8.86 -2.70
N ARG A 237 -10.85 -8.83 -3.67
CA ARG A 237 -9.87 -9.90 -3.85
C ARG A 237 -8.84 -9.97 -2.72
N ALA A 238 -8.35 -8.83 -2.26
CA ALA A 238 -7.43 -8.79 -1.12
C ALA A 238 -8.09 -9.33 0.17
N LYS A 239 -9.36 -8.98 0.41
CA LYS A 239 -10.15 -9.51 1.54
C LYS A 239 -10.32 -11.03 1.43
N GLU A 240 -10.68 -11.55 0.26
CA GLU A 240 -10.82 -12.99 0.00
C GLU A 240 -9.53 -13.75 0.33
N LYS A 241 -8.37 -13.17 0.00
CA LYS A 241 -7.05 -13.74 0.28
C LYS A 241 -6.53 -13.46 1.70
N ASN A 242 -7.30 -12.78 2.54
CA ASN A 242 -6.91 -12.41 3.90
C ASN A 242 -5.61 -11.57 3.95
N MET A 243 -5.39 -10.73 2.95
CA MET A 243 -4.24 -9.83 2.88
C MET A 243 -4.41 -8.63 3.81
N GLY A 244 -3.30 -8.10 4.31
CA GLY A 244 -3.29 -6.77 4.93
C GLY A 244 -3.56 -5.69 3.88
N ILE A 245 -4.57 -4.84 4.11
CA ILE A 245 -4.97 -3.80 3.17
C ILE A 245 -4.52 -2.44 3.71
N LEU A 246 -3.60 -1.81 3.01
CA LEU A 246 -3.07 -0.49 3.32
C LEU A 246 -3.55 0.50 2.25
N ALA A 247 -3.94 1.69 2.68
CA ALA A 247 -4.51 2.69 1.78
C ALA A 247 -3.57 3.87 1.53
N LEU A 248 -3.38 4.17 0.28
CA LEU A 248 -2.83 5.45 -0.19
C LEU A 248 -3.95 6.40 -0.57
N LYS A 249 -3.65 7.70 -0.50
CA LYS A 249 -4.48 8.76 -1.11
C LYS A 249 -5.89 8.91 -0.52
N ALA A 250 -6.10 8.46 0.72
CA ALA A 250 -7.36 8.66 1.45
C ALA A 250 -7.79 10.15 1.47
N MET A 251 -6.83 11.07 1.46
CA MET A 251 -7.03 12.52 1.44
C MET A 251 -6.82 13.13 0.05
N ALA A 252 -6.90 12.38 -1.04
CA ALA A 252 -6.84 12.94 -2.39
C ALA A 252 -8.22 13.46 -2.82
N LYS A 253 -8.26 14.70 -3.34
CA LYS A 253 -9.45 15.29 -3.96
C LYS A 253 -9.55 14.85 -5.43
N GLY A 254 -8.44 14.93 -6.16
CA GLY A 254 -8.35 14.61 -7.58
C GLY A 254 -7.01 15.03 -8.18
N PRO A 255 -6.88 15.06 -9.52
CA PRO A 255 -5.73 15.67 -10.15
C PRO A 255 -5.74 17.19 -9.89
N TRP A 256 -4.55 17.79 -9.84
CA TRP A 256 -4.46 19.25 -9.82
C TRP A 256 -5.10 19.81 -11.10
N PRO A 257 -5.91 20.88 -11.01
CA PRO A 257 -6.33 21.62 -12.20
C PRO A 257 -5.12 22.15 -13.00
N ASP A 258 -5.28 22.28 -14.30
CA ASP A 258 -4.24 22.86 -15.16
C ASP A 258 -3.88 24.28 -14.68
N GLY A 259 -2.59 24.56 -14.55
CA GLY A 259 -2.08 25.85 -14.08
C GLY A 259 -2.29 26.15 -12.60
N ALA A 260 -2.77 25.21 -11.80
CA ALA A 260 -2.96 25.40 -10.36
C ALA A 260 -1.63 25.70 -9.64
N ASP A 261 -1.66 26.66 -8.71
CA ASP A 261 -0.56 26.89 -7.78
C ASP A 261 -0.46 25.75 -6.76
N ARG A 262 0.67 25.04 -6.78
CA ARG A 262 0.98 23.92 -5.88
C ARG A 262 1.94 24.31 -4.75
N SER A 263 2.31 25.57 -4.65
CA SER A 263 3.34 26.06 -3.71
C SER A 263 3.00 25.77 -2.25
N ALA A 264 1.71 25.75 -1.90
CA ALA A 264 1.26 25.41 -0.55
C ALA A 264 1.46 23.91 -0.18
N PHE A 265 1.53 23.02 -1.18
CA PHE A 265 1.66 21.57 -0.98
C PHE A 265 2.63 20.96 -2.01
N PRO A 266 3.91 21.36 -2.00
CA PRO A 266 4.89 21.00 -3.04
C PRO A 266 5.20 19.50 -3.09
N LYS A 267 4.91 18.78 -2.00
CA LYS A 267 5.08 17.31 -1.91
C LYS A 267 3.87 16.51 -2.41
N CYS A 268 2.76 17.20 -2.77
CA CYS A 268 1.55 16.55 -3.26
C CYS A 268 1.45 16.65 -4.79
N TRP A 269 1.64 15.55 -5.50
CA TRP A 269 1.48 15.52 -6.95
C TRP A 269 0.00 15.50 -7.42
N TYR A 270 -0.94 15.33 -6.49
CA TYR A 270 -2.39 15.42 -6.65
C TYR A 270 -2.95 16.52 -5.74
N GLU A 271 -4.13 17.04 -6.03
CA GLU A 271 -4.81 18.02 -5.18
C GLU A 271 -5.28 17.34 -3.89
N PRO A 272 -4.80 17.76 -2.70
CA PRO A 272 -5.23 17.18 -1.43
C PRO A 272 -6.55 17.78 -0.94
N LEU A 273 -7.26 17.04 -0.09
CA LEU A 273 -8.29 17.58 0.78
C LEU A 273 -7.60 18.41 1.86
N ILE A 274 -8.09 19.65 2.12
CA ILE A 274 -7.41 20.60 2.98
C ILE A 274 -8.28 21.13 4.12
N THR A 275 -9.61 21.07 3.99
CA THR A 275 -10.52 21.46 5.07
C THR A 275 -10.70 20.32 6.05
N GLU A 276 -10.97 20.63 7.33
CA GLU A 276 -11.21 19.61 8.36
C GLU A 276 -12.39 18.70 7.99
N GLU A 277 -13.46 19.27 7.43
CA GLU A 277 -14.63 18.53 6.97
C GLU A 277 -14.28 17.54 5.85
N ASP A 278 -13.55 17.99 4.81
CA ASP A 278 -13.18 17.15 3.68
C ASP A 278 -12.17 16.07 4.08
N ILE A 279 -11.19 16.41 4.92
CA ILE A 279 -10.21 15.43 5.45
C ILE A 279 -10.93 14.37 6.27
N THR A 280 -11.84 14.79 7.16
CA THR A 280 -12.66 13.87 7.98
C THR A 280 -13.49 12.95 7.09
N MET A 281 -14.16 13.50 6.07
CA MET A 281 -14.92 12.72 5.09
C MET A 281 -14.02 11.68 4.37
N GLY A 282 -12.88 12.10 3.84
CA GLY A 282 -11.96 11.22 3.10
C GLY A 282 -11.39 10.10 3.96
N LEU A 283 -10.97 10.42 5.18
CA LEU A 283 -10.47 9.42 6.15
C LEU A 283 -11.58 8.47 6.59
N ARG A 284 -12.77 8.99 6.94
CA ARG A 284 -13.91 8.16 7.32
C ARG A 284 -14.33 7.23 6.18
N PHE A 285 -14.37 7.74 4.93
CA PHE A 285 -14.66 6.89 3.78
C PHE A 285 -13.68 5.73 3.71
N THR A 286 -12.39 6.01 3.68
CA THR A 286 -11.35 4.97 3.53
C THR A 286 -11.34 4.00 4.71
N LEU A 287 -11.40 4.50 5.94
CA LEU A 287 -11.34 3.69 7.16
C LEU A 287 -12.66 3.01 7.54
N SER A 288 -13.78 3.32 6.86
CA SER A 288 -15.04 2.54 6.95
C SER A 288 -15.01 1.27 6.12
N HIS A 289 -14.00 1.10 5.26
CA HIS A 289 -13.72 -0.16 4.56
C HIS A 289 -12.76 -1.03 5.39
N PRO A 290 -12.56 -2.32 5.01
CA PRO A 290 -11.63 -3.24 5.68
C PRO A 290 -10.16 -2.87 5.40
N VAL A 291 -9.79 -1.62 5.66
CA VAL A 291 -8.45 -1.06 5.55
C VAL A 291 -7.80 -1.06 6.93
N THR A 292 -6.58 -1.59 7.02
CA THR A 292 -5.80 -1.60 8.25
C THR A 292 -5.32 -0.20 8.60
N ALA A 293 -4.68 0.47 7.64
CA ALA A 293 -4.12 1.81 7.83
C ALA A 293 -4.21 2.65 6.57
N ALA A 294 -4.38 3.96 6.73
CA ALA A 294 -4.27 4.96 5.68
C ALA A 294 -2.99 5.79 5.87
N ILE A 295 -2.26 6.02 4.77
CA ILE A 295 -1.09 6.91 4.74
C ILE A 295 -1.53 8.27 4.21
N PRO A 296 -1.50 9.34 5.05
CA PRO A 296 -1.77 10.71 4.63
C PRO A 296 -0.76 11.22 3.59
N PRO A 297 -1.04 12.35 2.93
CA PRO A 297 -0.06 13.03 2.08
C PRO A 297 1.24 13.33 2.85
N GLY A 298 2.36 13.41 2.11
CA GLY A 298 3.69 13.68 2.67
C GLY A 298 3.92 15.13 3.15
N ASP A 299 2.87 15.93 3.24
CA ASP A 299 2.89 17.27 3.81
C ASP A 299 2.70 17.21 5.32
N GLU A 300 3.54 17.92 6.09
CA GLU A 300 3.51 17.88 7.55
C GLU A 300 2.20 18.41 8.14
N LYS A 301 1.66 19.50 7.57
CA LYS A 301 0.42 20.09 8.04
C LYS A 301 -0.76 19.14 7.86
N LEU A 302 -0.85 18.52 6.68
CA LEU A 302 -1.89 17.53 6.37
C LEU A 302 -1.75 16.26 7.21
N PHE A 303 -0.51 15.83 7.47
CA PHE A 303 -0.25 14.70 8.38
C PHE A 303 -0.71 15.00 9.82
N LYS A 304 -0.39 16.19 10.35
CA LYS A 304 -0.87 16.63 11.69
C LYS A 304 -2.38 16.69 11.78
N GLN A 305 -3.06 17.20 10.75
CA GLN A 305 -4.52 17.22 10.67
C GLN A 305 -5.10 15.80 10.66
N ALA A 306 -4.54 14.90 9.84
CA ALA A 306 -4.97 13.50 9.82
C ALA A 306 -4.84 12.82 11.18
N LEU A 307 -3.72 13.03 11.90
CA LEU A 307 -3.51 12.51 13.24
C LEU A 307 -4.58 13.01 14.22
N SER A 308 -4.80 14.33 14.25
CA SER A 308 -5.78 14.97 15.17
C SER A 308 -7.19 14.43 14.93
N LEU A 309 -7.61 14.31 13.68
CA LEU A 309 -8.96 13.88 13.31
C LEU A 309 -9.17 12.37 13.51
N ALA A 310 -8.12 11.56 13.33
CA ALA A 310 -8.23 10.10 13.37
C ALA A 310 -8.59 9.52 14.75
N HIS A 311 -8.39 10.26 15.84
CA HIS A 311 -8.77 9.82 17.19
C HIS A 311 -10.28 9.65 17.41
N ASN A 312 -11.11 10.31 16.60
CA ASN A 312 -12.56 10.37 16.81
C ASN A 312 -13.37 9.96 15.57
N LEU A 313 -12.78 9.28 14.61
CA LEU A 313 -13.48 8.87 13.40
C LEU A 313 -14.55 7.80 13.73
N LYS A 314 -15.80 8.10 13.37
CA LYS A 314 -16.92 7.16 13.44
C LYS A 314 -17.16 6.54 12.06
N PRO A 315 -17.60 5.28 11.96
CA PRO A 315 -18.06 4.71 10.70
C PRO A 315 -19.11 5.60 10.03
N LEU A 316 -19.17 5.56 8.71
CA LEU A 316 -20.19 6.28 7.93
C LEU A 316 -21.54 5.58 8.05
N ASP A 317 -22.61 6.37 8.15
CA ASP A 317 -23.96 5.86 7.94
C ASP A 317 -24.34 5.85 6.44
N GLN A 318 -25.47 5.24 6.10
CA GLN A 318 -25.90 5.10 4.70
C GLN A 318 -26.19 6.44 4.00
N LYS A 319 -26.68 7.45 4.75
CA LYS A 319 -26.95 8.79 4.21
C LYS A 319 -25.65 9.50 3.86
N GLU A 320 -24.65 9.40 4.74
CA GLU A 320 -23.31 9.95 4.52
C GLU A 320 -22.63 9.26 3.30
N VAL A 321 -22.74 7.94 3.19
CA VAL A 321 -22.22 7.16 2.03
C VAL A 321 -22.83 7.68 0.73
N ASN A 322 -24.15 7.89 0.68
CA ASN A 322 -24.82 8.39 -0.52
C ASN A 322 -24.37 9.82 -0.85
N SER A 323 -24.26 10.70 0.14
CA SER A 323 -23.77 12.07 -0.03
C SER A 323 -22.32 12.10 -0.57
N ILE A 324 -21.44 11.27 -0.02
CA ILE A 324 -20.06 11.14 -0.49
C ILE A 324 -20.00 10.64 -1.93
N ARG A 325 -20.86 9.67 -2.29
CA ARG A 325 -20.97 9.18 -3.66
C ARG A 325 -21.40 10.28 -4.63
N GLU A 326 -22.42 11.05 -4.28
CA GLU A 326 -22.86 12.19 -5.11
C GLU A 326 -21.77 13.24 -5.28
N LYS A 327 -21.02 13.54 -4.22
CA LYS A 327 -19.86 14.44 -4.28
C LYS A 327 -18.78 13.89 -5.21
N ALA A 328 -18.45 12.61 -5.10
CA ALA A 328 -17.46 11.95 -5.94
C ALA A 328 -17.80 12.00 -7.43
N LEU A 329 -19.08 11.77 -7.79
CA LEU A 329 -19.55 11.78 -9.18
C LEU A 329 -19.48 13.16 -9.85
N LYS A 330 -19.39 14.24 -9.06
CA LYS A 330 -19.20 15.61 -9.56
C LYS A 330 -17.71 15.98 -9.75
N GLY A 331 -16.81 15.17 -9.23
CA GLY A 331 -15.36 15.39 -9.29
C GLY A 331 -14.67 14.58 -10.39
N VAL A 332 -13.38 14.81 -10.55
CA VAL A 332 -12.51 14.03 -11.44
C VAL A 332 -11.71 13.06 -10.57
N PRO A 333 -11.87 11.74 -10.73
CA PRO A 333 -11.08 10.78 -9.96
C PRO A 333 -9.63 10.75 -10.44
N LEU A 334 -8.71 10.52 -9.48
CA LEU A 334 -7.27 10.45 -9.75
C LEU A 334 -6.90 9.24 -10.62
N PHE A 335 -7.66 8.15 -10.50
CA PHE A 335 -7.51 6.91 -11.27
C PHE A 335 -8.88 6.40 -11.72
N LYS A 336 -8.88 5.69 -12.86
CA LYS A 336 -10.02 4.95 -13.42
C LYS A 336 -9.57 3.55 -13.82
N SER A 337 -10.46 2.56 -13.69
CA SER A 337 -10.29 1.20 -14.22
C SER A 337 -10.95 1.06 -15.57
#